data_c7bb96a0feda16e3c2b81ba124654eba
#
_entry.id   c7bb96a0feda16e3c2b81ba124654eba
#
_cell.length_a   1.000
_cell.length_b   1.000
_cell.length_c   1.000
_cell.angle_alpha   90.00
_cell.angle_beta   90.00
_cell.angle_gamma   90.00
#
_symmetry.space_group_name_H-M   'P 1'
#
loop_
_entity.id
_entity.type
_entity.pdbx_description
1 polymer ?
#
loop_
_entity_poly.entity_id
_entity_poly.type
_entity_poly.pdbx_seq_one_letter_code
_entity_poly.pdbx_strand_id
1 'polypeptide(L)'
;MSTKEETRKRIGQRVRILRTQAGLTQQELADRAGLQRTHIGRIEDGAFGSQVETIQQVAEALGMTVDIIDPGLQDLAPLKPLTP
;
A
#
# COMPACT_ATOMS: atom_id res chain seq x y z
N MET A 1 -7.59 -19.36 -4.26
CA MET A 1 -6.42 -18.47 -4.17
C MET A 1 -6.70 -17.18 -4.92
N SER A 2 -6.27 -16.06 -4.36
CA SER A 2 -6.42 -14.77 -5.04
C SER A 2 -5.40 -14.67 -6.18
N THR A 3 -5.81 -14.09 -7.30
CA THR A 3 -4.88 -13.72 -8.35
C THR A 3 -4.05 -12.51 -7.89
N LYS A 4 -2.95 -12.25 -8.60
CA LYS A 4 -2.14 -11.05 -8.33
C LYS A 4 -2.97 -9.79 -8.52
N GLU A 5 -3.84 -9.79 -9.52
CA GLU A 5 -4.72 -8.66 -9.79
C GLU A 5 -5.70 -8.42 -8.65
N GLU A 6 -6.32 -9.48 -8.14
CA GLU A 6 -7.23 -9.37 -7.00
C GLU A 6 -6.51 -8.88 -5.76
N THR A 7 -5.29 -9.36 -5.54
CA THR A 7 -4.46 -8.92 -4.41
C THR A 7 -4.15 -7.44 -4.51
N ARG A 8 -3.79 -6.95 -5.70
CA ARG A 8 -3.51 -5.53 -5.91
C ARG A 8 -4.74 -4.67 -5.65
N LYS A 9 -5.89 -5.11 -6.10
CA LYS A 9 -7.15 -4.38 -5.85
C LYS A 9 -7.46 -4.32 -4.37
N ARG A 10 -7.27 -5.42 -3.66
CA ARG A 10 -7.50 -5.48 -2.22
C ARG A 10 -6.56 -4.54 -1.47
N ILE A 11 -5.29 -4.55 -1.85
CA ILE A 11 -4.29 -3.65 -1.28
C ILE A 11 -4.68 -2.19 -1.54
N GLY A 12 -5.05 -1.88 -2.77
CA GLY A 12 -5.44 -0.52 -3.15
C GLY A 12 -6.64 -0.03 -2.37
N GLN A 13 -7.66 -0.86 -2.22
CA GLN A 13 -8.84 -0.52 -1.43
C GLN A 13 -8.46 -0.27 0.03
N ARG A 14 -7.58 -1.09 0.55
CA ARG A 14 -7.14 -0.95 1.93
C ARG A 14 -6.37 0.35 2.14
N VAL A 15 -5.48 0.69 1.21
CA VAL A 15 -4.76 1.95 1.25
C VAL A 15 -5.74 3.12 1.25
N ARG A 16 -6.73 3.08 0.38
CA ARG A 16 -7.73 4.15 0.31
C ARG A 16 -8.50 4.30 1.62
N ILE A 17 -8.93 3.19 2.19
CA ILE A 17 -9.66 3.20 3.47
C ILE A 17 -8.79 3.81 4.56
N LEU A 18 -7.56 3.36 4.69
CA LEU A 18 -6.66 3.85 5.73
C LEU A 18 -6.31 5.32 5.52
N ARG A 19 -6.12 5.73 4.26
CA ARG A 19 -5.85 7.13 3.93
C ARG A 19 -7.01 8.02 4.34
N THR A 20 -8.23 7.64 3.97
CA THR A 20 -9.41 8.44 4.28
C THR A 20 -9.70 8.47 5.77
N GLN A 21 -9.47 7.36 6.47
CA GLN A 21 -9.59 7.33 7.93
C GLN A 21 -8.58 8.24 8.61
N ALA A 22 -7.42 8.39 8.02
CA ALA A 22 -6.40 9.31 8.52
C ALA A 22 -6.67 10.77 8.15
N GLY A 23 -7.71 11.04 7.36
CA GLY A 23 -8.06 12.38 6.94
C GLY A 23 -7.15 12.95 5.87
N LEU A 24 -6.47 12.10 5.11
CA LEU A 24 -5.49 12.52 4.11
C LEU A 24 -6.07 12.51 2.71
N THR A 25 -5.69 13.49 1.90
CA THR A 25 -5.91 13.46 0.47
C THR A 25 -4.85 12.56 -0.18
N GLN A 26 -5.08 12.18 -1.44
CA GLN A 26 -4.06 11.43 -2.19
C GLN A 26 -2.75 12.21 -2.29
N GLN A 27 -2.82 13.53 -2.47
CA GLN A 27 -1.64 14.37 -2.53
C GLN A 27 -0.89 14.38 -1.20
N GLU A 28 -1.63 14.48 -0.10
CA GLU A 28 -1.00 14.50 1.21
C GLU A 28 -0.31 13.18 1.53
N LEU A 29 -0.95 12.06 1.17
CA LEU A 29 -0.32 10.76 1.35
C LEU A 29 0.92 10.63 0.46
N ALA A 30 0.83 11.08 -0.79
CA ALA A 30 1.96 11.04 -1.71
C ALA A 30 3.14 11.83 -1.17
N ASP A 31 2.87 13.04 -0.65
CA ASP A 31 3.92 13.88 -0.07
C ASP A 31 4.61 13.18 1.10
N ARG A 32 3.84 12.55 1.97
CA ARG A 32 4.38 11.82 3.12
C ARG A 32 5.18 10.59 2.71
N ALA A 33 4.75 9.93 1.65
CA ALA A 33 5.39 8.70 1.17
C ALA A 33 6.58 8.98 0.25
N GLY A 34 6.77 10.23 -0.16
CA GLY A 34 7.81 10.56 -1.13
C GLY A 34 7.47 10.10 -2.53
N LEU A 35 6.18 10.06 -2.87
CA LEU A 35 5.68 9.58 -4.15
C LEU A 35 4.86 10.68 -4.83
N GLN A 36 4.52 10.46 -6.09
CA GLN A 36 3.63 11.35 -6.82
C GLN A 36 2.18 10.98 -6.58
N ARG A 37 1.28 11.96 -6.61
CA ARG A 37 -0.14 11.73 -6.43
C ARG A 37 -0.69 10.69 -7.41
N THR A 38 -0.26 10.75 -8.67
CA THR A 38 -0.69 9.79 -9.68
C THR A 38 -0.32 8.35 -9.29
N HIS A 39 0.80 8.18 -8.63
CA HIS A 39 1.23 6.87 -8.15
C HIS A 39 0.28 6.35 -7.06
N ILE A 40 -0.10 7.22 -6.13
CA ILE A 40 -1.09 6.84 -5.09
C ILE A 40 -2.41 6.46 -5.75
N GLY A 41 -2.86 7.21 -6.74
CA GLY A 41 -4.09 6.90 -7.48
C GLY A 41 -4.03 5.51 -8.12
N ARG A 42 -2.93 5.18 -8.76
CA ARG A 42 -2.74 3.85 -9.36
C ARG A 42 -2.77 2.73 -8.32
N ILE A 43 -2.12 2.96 -7.18
CA ILE A 43 -2.13 1.98 -6.10
C ILE A 43 -3.55 1.73 -5.62
N GLU A 44 -4.30 2.80 -5.39
CA GLU A 44 -5.69 2.68 -4.91
C GLU A 44 -6.61 2.01 -5.93
N ASP A 45 -6.30 2.16 -7.21
CA ASP A 45 -7.07 1.51 -8.28
C ASP A 45 -6.64 0.07 -8.54
N GLY A 46 -5.60 -0.39 -7.87
CA GLY A 46 -5.05 -1.72 -8.10
C GLY A 46 -4.26 -1.84 -9.39
N ALA A 47 -3.86 -0.73 -9.99
CA ALA A 47 -3.16 -0.68 -11.28
C ALA A 47 -1.65 -0.51 -11.11
N PHE A 48 -1.08 -1.05 -10.04
CA PHE A 48 0.35 -0.92 -9.77
C PHE A 48 1.08 -2.24 -10.01
N GLY A 49 2.39 -2.14 -10.19
CA GLY A 49 3.23 -3.33 -10.31
C GLY A 49 3.54 -3.96 -8.96
N SER A 50 4.34 -5.02 -8.97
CA SER A 50 4.66 -5.81 -7.78
C SER A 50 5.78 -5.20 -6.94
N GLN A 51 5.81 -3.88 -6.80
CA GLN A 51 6.89 -3.20 -6.09
C GLN A 51 6.56 -3.09 -4.61
N VAL A 52 7.06 -4.04 -3.85
CA VAL A 52 6.82 -4.12 -2.40
C VAL A 52 7.36 -2.87 -1.69
N GLU A 53 8.50 -2.35 -2.14
CA GLU A 53 9.09 -1.15 -1.54
C GLU A 53 8.15 0.04 -1.59
N THR A 54 7.42 0.21 -2.70
CA THR A 54 6.46 1.30 -2.84
C THR A 54 5.31 1.14 -1.84
N ILE A 55 4.80 -0.08 -1.70
CA ILE A 55 3.74 -0.35 -0.72
C ILE A 55 4.25 -0.13 0.69
N GLN A 56 5.50 -0.49 0.95
CA GLN A 56 6.14 -0.24 2.24
C GLN A 56 6.20 1.26 2.54
N GLN A 57 6.60 2.07 1.56
CA GLN A 57 6.64 3.53 1.73
C GLN A 57 5.26 4.09 2.07
N VAL A 58 4.22 3.60 1.41
CA VAL A 58 2.85 4.02 1.67
C VAL A 58 2.42 3.60 3.07
N ALA A 59 2.72 2.36 3.45
CA ALA A 59 2.38 1.86 4.79
C ALA A 59 3.04 2.70 5.87
N GLU A 60 4.33 3.00 5.72
CA GLU A 60 5.06 3.82 6.67
C GLU A 60 4.48 5.23 6.77
N ALA A 61 4.08 5.80 5.64
CA ALA A 61 3.45 7.12 5.61
C ALA A 61 2.12 7.13 6.35
N LEU A 62 1.45 5.98 6.44
CA LEU A 62 0.22 5.81 7.20
C LEU A 62 0.47 5.37 8.64
N GLY A 63 1.75 5.21 9.02
CA GLY A 63 2.12 4.78 10.37
C GLY A 63 1.86 3.30 10.61
N MET A 64 1.88 2.50 9.58
CA MET A 64 1.51 1.09 9.65
C MET A 64 2.56 0.20 9.01
N THR A 65 2.45 -1.10 9.26
CA THR A 65 3.26 -2.10 8.57
C THR A 65 2.50 -2.61 7.35
N VAL A 66 3.23 -3.23 6.44
CA VAL A 66 2.62 -3.82 5.24
C VAL A 66 1.59 -4.88 5.60
N ASP A 67 1.83 -5.64 6.67
CA ASP A 67 0.91 -6.68 7.13
C ASP A 67 -0.46 -6.14 7.53
N ILE A 68 -0.51 -4.92 8.04
CA ILE A 68 -1.77 -4.29 8.41
C ILE A 68 -2.55 -3.88 7.17
N ILE A 69 -1.84 -3.51 6.10
CA ILE A 69 -2.48 -3.19 4.83
C ILE A 69 -3.09 -4.44 4.21
N ASP A 70 -2.31 -5.50 4.08
CA ASP A 70 -2.80 -6.78 3.59
C ASP A 70 -1.86 -7.90 4.01
N PRO A 71 -2.29 -8.77 4.92
CA PRO A 71 -1.48 -9.91 5.33
C PRO A 71 -1.07 -10.82 4.17
N GLY A 72 -1.90 -10.89 3.11
CA GLY A 72 -1.58 -11.68 1.93
C GLY A 72 -0.44 -11.13 1.10
N LEU A 73 0.01 -9.91 1.38
CA LEU A 73 1.12 -9.31 0.64
C LEU A 73 2.42 -10.10 0.84
N GLN A 74 2.56 -10.78 1.96
CA GLN A 74 3.73 -11.62 2.21
C GLN A 74 3.89 -12.71 1.16
N ASP A 75 2.80 -13.14 0.54
CA ASP A 75 2.84 -14.14 -0.51
C ASP A 75 3.42 -13.60 -1.82
N LEU A 76 3.47 -12.27 -1.98
CA LEU A 76 3.98 -11.64 -3.19
C LEU A 76 5.49 -11.42 -3.14
N ALA A 77 6.06 -11.31 -1.96
CA ALA A 77 7.47 -11.10 -1.79
C ALA A 77 7.90 -11.53 -0.38
N PRO A 78 9.13 -12.02 -0.24
CA PRO A 78 9.63 -12.35 1.10
C PRO A 78 9.80 -11.06 1.89
N LEU A 79 9.04 -10.92 2.96
CA LEU A 79 9.16 -9.80 3.86
C LEU A 79 10.06 -10.19 5.02
N LYS A 80 10.95 -9.31 5.38
CA LYS A 80 11.74 -9.53 6.58
C LYS A 80 10.85 -9.36 7.79
N PRO A 81 11.02 -10.20 8.82
CA PRO A 81 10.31 -9.97 10.07
C PRO A 81 10.66 -8.60 10.61
N LEU A 82 9.66 -7.92 11.14
CA LEU A 82 9.88 -6.61 11.75
C LEU A 82 10.55 -6.69 13.11
N THR A 83 10.71 -7.87 13.61
CA THR A 83 11.40 -8.06 14.88
C THR A 83 12.89 -7.89 14.70
N PRO A 84 13.52 -7.18 15.60
CA PRO A 84 14.98 -7.09 15.61
C PRO A 84 15.61 -8.45 15.83
#